data_09d987c35ca6fda93b0f27ef89cad57c
#
_entry.id   09d987c35ca6fda93b0f27ef89cad57c
#
_cell.length_a   1.000
_cell.length_b   1.000
_cell.length_c   1.000
_cell.angle_alpha   90.00
_cell.angle_beta   90.00
_cell.angle_gamma   90.00
#
_symmetry.space_group_name_H-M   'P 1'
#
loop_
_entity.id
_entity.type
_entity.pdbx_description
1 polymer ?
#
loop_
_entity_poly.entity_id
_entity_poly.type
_entity_poly.pdbx_seq_one_letter_code
_entity_poly.pdbx_strand_id
1 'polypeptide(L)'
;MIKAVVGANWGDEGKGKITDMLAKEAEIIVRFQGGANAGHTIVNNYGKFALHTLPSGVFYSHTTSVIGNGVALNIPVLIKELNEIVSKGVPAPKIKISDRAQMVMPYHILFDQYEEERLGGKSFGSTKSGIAPFYSDKYAKIGFQVNELFDDEHLKEKLKSVCETKNILLEHLYHKPQLNPDEIYAELMEYKKMVEPYVCDTSAFLWNAIQEGKEILLEGQLGSLKDPDHGIYPMVTSSSTLAGYGAVGAGVPPYEIKKIVTVCKAYSSAVGAGAFVSEIFGDEADELRRRGGDGGEFGATTGRPRRMGWFDCVASRYGCRMQGTTDVAFTVLDVLGYLDEIPVCTAYEVDGKEIHDFPNTSILEKAKPVLKTLPGWKCDIRGIKKYEDLPENCRNYIEFVEKEIGFPITMISNGPGRDDIIYRNK
;
A
#
# COMPACT_ATOMS: atom_id res chain seq x y z
N MET A 1 15.44 9.77 13.53
CA MET A 1 15.63 9.61 12.05
C MET A 1 14.31 9.14 11.42
N ILE A 2 13.97 9.57 10.18
CA ILE A 2 12.77 9.08 9.48
C ILE A 2 13.17 8.04 8.43
N LYS A 3 12.53 6.85 8.50
CA LYS A 3 12.59 5.80 7.47
C LYS A 3 11.22 5.70 6.80
N ALA A 4 11.17 5.38 5.51
CA ALA A 4 9.92 5.06 4.81
C ALA A 4 9.94 3.63 4.27
N VAL A 5 8.83 2.92 4.36
CA VAL A 5 8.60 1.61 3.72
C VAL A 5 7.56 1.79 2.65
N VAL A 6 7.93 1.53 1.40
CA VAL A 6 7.10 1.76 0.20
C VAL A 6 7.21 0.59 -0.78
N GLY A 7 6.31 0.50 -1.74
CA GLY A 7 6.31 -0.58 -2.73
C GLY A 7 6.89 -0.15 -4.08
N ALA A 8 7.62 -1.04 -4.74
CA ALA A 8 8.24 -0.78 -6.02
C ALA A 8 7.26 -0.85 -7.21
N ASN A 9 6.30 -1.75 -7.18
CA ASN A 9 5.53 -2.17 -8.35
C ASN A 9 4.03 -1.89 -8.24
N TRP A 10 3.20 -2.95 -8.38
CA TRP A 10 1.73 -2.87 -8.40
C TRP A 10 1.07 -2.89 -7.01
N GLY A 11 1.84 -2.98 -5.94
CA GLY A 11 1.34 -3.24 -4.58
C GLY A 11 1.46 -4.71 -4.19
N ASP A 12 1.05 -5.02 -2.96
CA ASP A 12 1.10 -6.39 -2.40
C ASP A 12 2.51 -7.02 -2.34
N GLU A 13 3.56 -6.17 -2.28
CA GLU A 13 4.96 -6.61 -2.20
C GLU A 13 5.36 -7.17 -0.82
N GLY A 14 4.47 -7.12 0.18
CA GLY A 14 4.79 -7.57 1.54
C GLY A 14 5.26 -6.45 2.48
N LYS A 15 4.89 -5.21 2.21
CA LYS A 15 5.23 -4.03 3.05
C LYS A 15 4.84 -4.18 4.50
N GLY A 16 3.67 -4.78 4.79
CA GLY A 16 3.21 -4.99 6.16
C GLY A 16 4.21 -5.77 7.02
N LYS A 17 4.75 -6.87 6.49
CA LYS A 17 5.81 -7.65 7.16
C LYS A 17 7.06 -6.82 7.42
N ILE A 18 7.54 -6.09 6.40
CA ILE A 18 8.75 -5.27 6.51
C ILE A 18 8.54 -4.13 7.50
N THR A 19 7.37 -3.49 7.48
CA THR A 19 7.03 -2.45 8.46
C THR A 19 6.95 -3.01 9.87
N ASP A 20 6.26 -4.13 10.07
CA ASP A 20 6.16 -4.80 11.38
C ASP A 20 7.54 -5.18 11.94
N MET A 21 8.42 -5.69 11.09
CA MET A 21 9.79 -6.01 11.48
C MET A 21 10.59 -4.76 11.89
N LEU A 22 10.55 -3.69 11.07
CA LEU A 22 11.27 -2.44 11.34
C LEU A 22 10.65 -1.64 12.49
N ALA A 23 9.38 -1.86 12.81
CA ALA A 23 8.67 -1.27 13.93
C ALA A 23 9.28 -1.62 15.30
N LYS A 24 10.04 -2.71 15.38
CA LYS A 24 10.78 -3.09 16.60
C LYS A 24 11.73 -1.98 17.08
N GLU A 25 12.32 -1.25 16.15
CA GLU A 25 13.27 -0.17 16.43
C GLU A 25 12.65 1.23 16.35
N ALA A 26 11.40 1.33 15.91
CA ALA A 26 10.71 2.61 15.75
C ALA A 26 9.92 2.98 17.01
N GLU A 27 9.90 4.26 17.37
CA GLU A 27 9.06 4.80 18.44
C GLU A 27 7.71 5.31 17.91
N ILE A 28 7.67 5.70 16.63
CA ILE A 28 6.47 6.23 15.98
C ILE A 28 6.33 5.62 14.60
N ILE A 29 5.11 5.18 14.28
CA ILE A 29 4.79 4.63 12.95
C ILE A 29 3.64 5.43 12.36
N VAL A 30 3.83 5.98 11.16
CA VAL A 30 2.90 6.90 10.52
C VAL A 30 2.36 6.30 9.22
N ARG A 31 1.03 6.13 9.13
CA ARG A 31 0.35 5.99 7.84
C ARG A 31 0.21 7.38 7.24
N PHE A 32 0.74 7.59 6.04
CA PHE A 32 0.83 8.92 5.44
C PHE A 32 -0.06 9.09 4.21
N GLN A 33 -0.61 8.01 3.65
CA GLN A 33 -1.47 8.06 2.46
C GLN A 33 -2.37 6.82 2.35
N GLY A 34 -3.27 6.83 1.36
CA GLY A 34 -4.20 5.74 1.11
C GLY A 34 -5.34 5.71 2.14
N GLY A 35 -6.04 4.61 2.19
CA GLY A 35 -7.16 4.41 3.10
C GLY A 35 -7.44 2.92 3.30
N ALA A 36 -8.69 2.56 3.55
CA ALA A 36 -9.07 1.18 3.83
C ALA A 36 -9.17 0.27 2.57
N ASN A 37 -8.68 0.72 1.42
CA ASN A 37 -8.77 0.00 0.14
C ASN A 37 -7.72 -1.12 -0.04
N ALA A 38 -6.64 -1.12 0.73
CA ALA A 38 -5.63 -2.19 0.69
C ALA A 38 -5.36 -2.74 2.09
N GLY A 39 -5.21 -4.06 2.20
CA GLY A 39 -4.92 -4.74 3.45
C GLY A 39 -3.45 -5.13 3.56
N HIS A 40 -2.87 -4.92 4.74
CA HIS A 40 -1.53 -5.37 5.10
C HIS A 40 -1.64 -6.64 5.96
N THR A 41 -1.19 -7.77 5.41
CA THR A 41 -1.17 -9.03 6.17
C THR A 41 0.08 -9.09 7.05
N ILE A 42 -0.12 -9.37 8.33
CA ILE A 42 0.93 -9.51 9.35
C ILE A 42 0.74 -10.83 10.07
N VAL A 43 1.82 -11.57 10.23
CA VAL A 43 1.86 -12.83 11.00
C VAL A 43 2.84 -12.64 12.15
N ASN A 44 2.33 -12.70 13.38
CA ASN A 44 3.12 -12.52 14.59
C ASN A 44 2.63 -13.44 15.74
N ASN A 45 3.16 -13.24 16.96
CA ASN A 45 2.81 -14.05 18.13
C ASN A 45 1.34 -13.97 18.56
N TYR A 46 0.62 -12.92 18.15
CA TYR A 46 -0.82 -12.77 18.43
C TYR A 46 -1.71 -13.44 17.35
N GLY A 47 -1.11 -13.90 16.24
CA GLY A 47 -1.81 -14.54 15.15
C GLY A 47 -1.63 -13.87 13.79
N LYS A 48 -2.60 -14.09 12.90
CA LYS A 48 -2.66 -13.49 11.56
C LYS A 48 -3.69 -12.37 11.54
N PHE A 49 -3.28 -11.22 11.01
CA PHE A 49 -4.09 -10.01 10.92
C PHE A 49 -4.03 -9.44 9.50
N ALA A 50 -5.14 -8.87 9.05
CA ALA A 50 -5.22 -8.05 7.85
C ALA A 50 -5.62 -6.63 8.25
N LEU A 51 -4.65 -5.72 8.36
CA LEU A 51 -4.89 -4.33 8.73
C LEU A 51 -5.09 -3.48 7.47
N HIS A 52 -6.08 -2.60 7.48
CA HIS A 52 -6.39 -1.69 6.37
C HIS A 52 -6.02 -0.24 6.70
N THR A 53 -6.33 0.22 7.91
CA THR A 53 -6.11 1.61 8.32
C THR A 53 -5.02 1.72 9.39
N LEU A 54 -5.00 0.82 10.36
CA LEU A 54 -3.97 0.80 11.39
C LEU A 54 -2.57 0.56 10.81
N PRO A 55 -1.52 1.23 11.33
CA PRO A 55 -0.15 0.91 10.97
C PRO A 55 0.24 -0.52 11.37
N SER A 56 1.09 -1.15 10.57
CA SER A 56 1.52 -2.55 10.78
C SER A 56 2.28 -2.78 12.09
N GLY A 57 2.81 -1.73 12.70
CA GLY A 57 3.56 -1.82 13.96
C GLY A 57 2.73 -1.65 15.24
N VAL A 58 1.39 -1.65 15.17
CA VAL A 58 0.50 -1.51 16.35
C VAL A 58 0.67 -2.60 17.41
N PHE A 59 1.36 -3.68 17.07
CA PHE A 59 1.59 -4.82 17.97
C PHE A 59 2.69 -4.59 19.01
N TYR A 60 3.44 -3.48 18.91
CA TYR A 60 4.48 -3.10 19.85
C TYR A 60 3.99 -2.04 20.83
N SER A 61 4.02 -2.36 22.14
CA SER A 61 3.53 -1.46 23.20
C SER A 61 4.34 -0.16 23.36
N HIS A 62 5.60 -0.15 22.90
CA HIS A 62 6.46 1.05 22.94
C HIS A 62 6.17 2.04 21.81
N THR A 63 5.54 1.60 20.71
CA THR A 63 5.28 2.45 19.54
C THR A 63 4.04 3.32 19.72
N THR A 64 4.04 4.50 19.06
CA THR A 64 2.86 5.32 18.85
C THR A 64 2.46 5.23 17.38
N SER A 65 1.22 4.83 17.11
CA SER A 65 0.65 4.75 15.76
C SER A 65 0.00 6.07 15.38
N VAL A 66 0.39 6.65 14.25
CA VAL A 66 -0.13 7.94 13.77
C VAL A 66 -0.86 7.75 12.45
N ILE A 67 -2.09 8.24 12.40
CA ILE A 67 -2.83 8.43 11.16
C ILE A 67 -2.57 9.87 10.69
N GLY A 68 -1.73 10.01 9.67
CA GLY A 68 -1.31 11.31 9.16
C GLY A 68 -2.38 12.02 8.33
N ASN A 69 -2.17 13.29 8.08
CA ASN A 69 -3.11 14.15 7.33
C ASN A 69 -3.36 13.71 5.87
N GLY A 70 -2.47 12.92 5.29
CA GLY A 70 -2.62 12.39 3.92
C GLY A 70 -3.51 11.16 3.80
N VAL A 71 -3.98 10.59 4.90
CA VAL A 71 -4.82 9.38 4.91
C VAL A 71 -6.27 9.72 4.57
N ALA A 72 -6.90 8.90 3.74
CA ALA A 72 -8.34 8.85 3.54
C ALA A 72 -8.96 8.04 4.70
N LEU A 73 -9.35 8.74 5.76
CA LEU A 73 -9.71 8.12 7.04
C LEU A 73 -11.15 7.60 7.02
N ASN A 74 -11.32 6.29 7.02
CA ASN A 74 -12.59 5.64 7.32
C ASN A 74 -12.66 5.33 8.82
N ILE A 75 -13.36 6.15 9.59
CA ILE A 75 -13.43 6.07 11.05
C ILE A 75 -14.03 4.73 11.52
N PRO A 76 -15.18 4.27 11.01
CA PRO A 76 -15.74 2.97 11.40
C PRO A 76 -14.77 1.80 11.19
N VAL A 77 -14.06 1.79 10.06
CA VAL A 77 -13.07 0.73 9.77
C VAL A 77 -11.91 0.79 10.75
N LEU A 78 -11.36 1.97 11.03
CA LEU A 78 -10.28 2.14 12.00
C LEU A 78 -10.66 1.62 13.40
N ILE A 79 -11.83 2.00 13.90
CA ILE A 79 -12.29 1.60 15.22
C ILE A 79 -12.61 0.10 15.28
N LYS A 80 -13.18 -0.45 14.21
CA LYS A 80 -13.41 -1.90 14.10
C LYS A 80 -12.09 -2.67 14.18
N GLU A 81 -11.07 -2.27 13.44
CA GLU A 81 -9.74 -2.89 13.48
C GLU A 81 -9.11 -2.78 14.86
N LEU A 82 -9.20 -1.61 15.49
CA LEU A 82 -8.68 -1.39 16.84
C LEU A 82 -9.31 -2.35 17.84
N ASN A 83 -10.64 -2.46 17.82
CA ASN A 83 -11.37 -3.36 18.71
C ASN A 83 -11.02 -4.84 18.43
N GLU A 84 -10.86 -5.20 17.16
CA GLU A 84 -10.51 -6.56 16.77
C GLU A 84 -9.13 -6.97 17.30
N ILE A 85 -8.10 -6.14 17.14
CA ILE A 85 -6.75 -6.48 17.63
C ILE A 85 -6.72 -6.57 19.15
N VAL A 86 -7.41 -5.67 19.86
CA VAL A 86 -7.51 -5.70 21.33
C VAL A 86 -8.26 -6.95 21.81
N SER A 87 -9.34 -7.33 21.13
CA SER A 87 -10.09 -8.56 21.47
C SER A 87 -9.26 -9.84 21.31
N LYS A 88 -8.23 -9.83 20.47
CA LYS A 88 -7.28 -10.93 20.27
C LYS A 88 -6.08 -10.89 21.23
N GLY A 89 -6.14 -10.01 22.24
CA GLY A 89 -5.12 -9.94 23.30
C GLY A 89 -3.93 -9.02 23.00
N VAL A 90 -3.98 -8.24 21.91
CA VAL A 90 -2.98 -7.18 21.68
C VAL A 90 -3.21 -6.07 22.70
N PRO A 91 -2.19 -5.59 23.43
CA PRO A 91 -2.34 -4.44 24.31
C PRO A 91 -2.88 -3.22 23.56
N ALA A 92 -3.78 -2.46 24.18
CA ALA A 92 -4.37 -1.26 23.58
C ALA A 92 -3.27 -0.32 23.04
N PRO A 93 -3.18 -0.10 21.72
CA PRO A 93 -2.11 0.69 21.15
C PRO A 93 -2.27 2.18 21.42
N LYS A 94 -1.17 2.91 21.47
CA LYS A 94 -1.16 4.37 21.51
C LYS A 94 -1.46 4.88 20.10
N ILE A 95 -2.58 5.59 19.92
CA ILE A 95 -3.02 6.12 18.62
C ILE A 95 -3.10 7.62 18.64
N LYS A 96 -2.69 8.25 17.55
CA LYS A 96 -2.91 9.67 17.25
C LYS A 96 -3.50 9.81 15.85
N ILE A 97 -4.52 10.64 15.74
CA ILE A 97 -5.20 10.93 14.46
C ILE A 97 -5.01 12.41 14.16
N SER A 98 -4.54 12.71 12.96
CA SER A 98 -4.41 14.11 12.53
C SER A 98 -5.79 14.80 12.49
N ASP A 99 -5.87 15.93 13.13
CA ASP A 99 -7.01 16.85 13.04
C ASP A 99 -7.26 17.34 11.60
N ARG A 100 -6.22 17.32 10.75
CA ARG A 100 -6.26 17.69 9.32
C ARG A 100 -6.49 16.50 8.39
N ALA A 101 -6.52 15.27 8.88
CA ALA A 101 -6.91 14.13 8.04
C ALA A 101 -8.35 14.33 7.54
N GLN A 102 -8.61 13.93 6.28
CA GLN A 102 -9.97 14.01 5.76
C GLN A 102 -10.68 12.66 5.92
N MET A 103 -11.98 12.74 6.16
CA MET A 103 -12.83 11.58 6.39
C MET A 103 -13.40 11.01 5.10
N VAL A 104 -13.40 9.70 4.98
CA VAL A 104 -14.23 9.00 3.99
C VAL A 104 -15.68 9.09 4.50
N MET A 105 -16.48 9.90 3.82
CA MET A 105 -17.89 10.09 4.14
C MET A 105 -18.73 8.88 3.71
N PRO A 106 -19.86 8.59 4.37
CA PRO A 106 -20.71 7.45 4.00
C PRO A 106 -21.09 7.45 2.51
N TYR A 107 -21.38 8.60 1.94
CA TYR A 107 -21.73 8.72 0.53
C TYR A 107 -20.56 8.44 -0.43
N HIS A 108 -19.28 8.57 -0.01
CA HIS A 108 -18.16 8.19 -0.87
C HIS A 108 -18.20 6.71 -1.22
N ILE A 109 -18.57 5.87 -0.26
CA ILE A 109 -18.72 4.43 -0.48
C ILE A 109 -19.85 4.13 -1.46
N LEU A 110 -20.99 4.82 -1.31
CA LEU A 110 -22.13 4.70 -2.23
C LEU A 110 -21.76 5.14 -3.66
N PHE A 111 -21.09 6.28 -3.81
CA PHE A 111 -20.65 6.79 -5.11
C PHE A 111 -19.67 5.85 -5.81
N ASP A 112 -18.74 5.25 -5.06
CA ASP A 112 -17.79 4.26 -5.60
C ASP A 112 -18.53 3.01 -6.12
N GLN A 113 -19.54 2.53 -5.38
CA GLN A 113 -20.38 1.42 -5.79
C GLN A 113 -21.22 1.75 -7.03
N TYR A 114 -21.87 2.91 -7.05
CA TYR A 114 -22.75 3.32 -8.14
C TYR A 114 -21.97 3.60 -9.43
N GLU A 115 -20.74 4.10 -9.33
CA GLU A 115 -19.88 4.30 -10.49
C GLU A 115 -19.42 2.95 -11.09
N GLU A 116 -19.03 1.99 -10.27
CA GLU A 116 -18.72 0.64 -10.73
C GLU A 116 -19.94 -0.04 -11.39
N GLU A 117 -21.15 0.14 -10.83
CA GLU A 117 -22.40 -0.34 -11.43
C GLU A 117 -22.66 0.33 -12.79
N ARG A 118 -22.50 1.65 -12.89
CA ARG A 118 -22.71 2.43 -14.12
C ARG A 118 -21.75 2.03 -15.24
N LEU A 119 -20.48 1.79 -14.90
CA LEU A 119 -19.44 1.40 -15.84
C LEU A 119 -19.60 -0.05 -16.32
N GLY A 120 -20.22 -0.92 -15.54
CA GLY A 120 -20.48 -2.30 -15.91
C GLY A 120 -19.21 -3.05 -16.35
N GLY A 121 -19.19 -3.58 -17.58
CA GLY A 121 -18.05 -4.30 -18.14
C GLY A 121 -16.77 -3.46 -18.35
N LYS A 122 -16.85 -2.15 -18.19
CA LYS A 122 -15.70 -1.21 -18.26
C LYS A 122 -15.26 -0.73 -16.87
N SER A 123 -15.72 -1.39 -15.79
CA SER A 123 -15.38 -1.02 -14.42
C SER A 123 -13.88 -1.15 -14.15
N PHE A 124 -13.36 -0.28 -13.27
CA PHE A 124 -11.95 -0.30 -12.85
C PHE A 124 -11.61 -1.46 -11.91
N GLY A 125 -12.63 -2.14 -11.37
CA GLY A 125 -12.46 -3.17 -10.35
C GLY A 125 -12.16 -2.58 -8.98
N SER A 126 -12.81 -1.47 -8.62
CA SER A 126 -12.70 -0.80 -7.33
C SER A 126 -12.92 -1.77 -6.16
N THR A 127 -12.29 -1.47 -5.03
CA THR A 127 -12.54 -2.14 -3.75
C THR A 127 -13.86 -1.70 -3.10
N LYS A 128 -14.53 -0.72 -3.69
CA LYS A 128 -15.75 -0.09 -3.17
C LYS A 128 -15.59 0.52 -1.78
N SER A 129 -14.38 1.02 -1.53
CA SER A 129 -14.02 1.66 -0.24
C SER A 129 -14.15 3.19 -0.28
N GLY A 130 -14.69 3.75 -1.36
CA GLY A 130 -14.97 5.19 -1.50
C GLY A 130 -13.74 6.06 -1.79
N ILE A 131 -12.61 5.47 -2.19
CA ILE A 131 -11.34 6.20 -2.31
C ILE A 131 -11.33 7.20 -3.47
N ALA A 132 -11.78 6.82 -4.67
CA ALA A 132 -11.81 7.73 -5.81
C ALA A 132 -12.77 8.91 -5.57
N PRO A 133 -14.02 8.72 -5.13
CA PRO A 133 -14.92 9.82 -4.77
C PRO A 133 -14.37 10.71 -3.65
N PHE A 134 -13.70 10.11 -2.65
CA PHE A 134 -13.06 10.85 -1.57
C PHE A 134 -11.98 11.81 -2.11
N TYR A 135 -11.05 11.33 -2.94
CA TYR A 135 -10.00 12.19 -3.50
C TYR A 135 -10.56 13.22 -4.46
N SER A 136 -11.63 12.91 -5.22
CA SER A 136 -12.36 13.90 -6.00
C SER A 136 -12.84 15.06 -5.13
N ASP A 137 -13.49 14.78 -4.03
CA ASP A 137 -14.01 15.80 -3.11
C ASP A 137 -12.89 16.58 -2.41
N LYS A 138 -11.82 15.90 -2.03
CA LYS A 138 -10.64 16.54 -1.43
C LYS A 138 -10.08 17.63 -2.33
N TYR A 139 -9.84 17.32 -3.61
CA TYR A 139 -9.26 18.28 -4.55
C TYR A 139 -10.28 19.28 -5.09
N ALA A 140 -11.58 18.95 -5.10
CA ALA A 140 -12.67 19.89 -5.29
C ALA A 140 -12.90 20.84 -4.10
N LYS A 141 -12.21 20.61 -2.96
CA LYS A 141 -12.27 21.40 -1.72
C LYS A 141 -13.63 21.34 -1.02
N ILE A 142 -14.35 20.23 -1.18
CA ILE A 142 -15.61 19.93 -0.51
C ILE A 142 -15.54 18.75 0.45
N GLY A 143 -14.34 18.19 0.64
CA GLY A 143 -14.06 17.14 1.62
C GLY A 143 -14.13 17.65 3.06
N PHE A 144 -14.25 16.75 4.02
CA PHE A 144 -14.40 17.06 5.45
C PHE A 144 -13.15 16.61 6.22
N GLN A 145 -12.52 17.54 6.94
CA GLN A 145 -11.44 17.25 7.87
C GLN A 145 -11.97 16.78 9.23
N VAL A 146 -11.17 16.00 9.95
CA VAL A 146 -11.54 15.49 11.29
C VAL A 146 -11.84 16.63 12.27
N ASN A 147 -11.10 17.75 12.21
CA ASN A 147 -11.36 18.90 13.08
C ASN A 147 -12.78 19.48 12.92
N GLU A 148 -13.38 19.35 11.73
CA GLU A 148 -14.74 19.87 11.48
C GLU A 148 -15.82 19.13 12.27
N LEU A 149 -15.53 17.92 12.81
CA LEU A 149 -16.42 17.22 13.75
C LEU A 149 -16.64 18.00 15.06
N PHE A 150 -15.76 18.95 15.38
CA PHE A 150 -15.78 19.72 16.61
C PHE A 150 -16.38 21.13 16.45
N ASP A 151 -16.86 21.45 15.23
CA ASP A 151 -17.56 22.69 14.90
C ASP A 151 -18.95 22.36 14.33
N ASP A 152 -19.92 22.22 15.22
CA ASP A 152 -21.27 21.73 14.88
C ASP A 152 -22.01 22.63 13.89
N GLU A 153 -21.85 23.96 13.98
CA GLU A 153 -22.55 24.92 13.14
C GLU A 153 -22.00 24.86 11.70
N HIS A 154 -20.68 24.97 11.58
CA HIS A 154 -19.99 24.86 10.30
C HIS A 154 -20.22 23.50 9.63
N LEU A 155 -20.18 22.41 10.39
CA LEU A 155 -20.38 21.06 9.88
C LEU A 155 -21.76 20.89 9.25
N LYS A 156 -22.83 21.36 9.92
CA LYS A 156 -24.21 21.29 9.42
C LYS A 156 -24.41 22.10 8.13
N GLU A 157 -23.89 23.33 8.11
CA GLU A 157 -23.97 24.20 6.93
C GLU A 157 -23.27 23.56 5.72
N LYS A 158 -22.05 23.10 5.92
CA LYS A 158 -21.25 22.45 4.87
C LYS A 158 -21.90 21.15 4.37
N LEU A 159 -22.42 20.30 5.27
CA LEU A 159 -23.13 19.08 4.90
C LEU A 159 -24.34 19.37 4.02
N LYS A 160 -25.14 20.36 4.36
CA LYS A 160 -26.30 20.76 3.56
C LYS A 160 -25.86 21.12 2.13
N SER A 161 -24.88 22.00 1.98
CA SER A 161 -24.37 22.44 0.68
C SER A 161 -23.78 21.30 -0.14
N VAL A 162 -23.00 20.40 0.49
CA VAL A 162 -22.41 19.24 -0.21
C VAL A 162 -23.49 18.26 -0.64
N CYS A 163 -24.46 17.94 0.25
CA CYS A 163 -25.56 17.05 -0.09
C CYS A 163 -26.42 17.57 -1.24
N GLU A 164 -26.70 18.88 -1.31
CA GLU A 164 -27.42 19.49 -2.44
C GLU A 164 -26.71 19.16 -3.79
N THR A 165 -25.40 19.34 -3.87
CA THR A 165 -24.63 19.03 -5.07
C THR A 165 -24.60 17.52 -5.38
N LYS A 166 -24.40 16.67 -4.36
CA LYS A 166 -24.37 15.22 -4.51
C LYS A 166 -25.72 14.64 -4.94
N ASN A 167 -26.80 15.21 -4.43
CA ASN A 167 -28.16 14.79 -4.78
C ASN A 167 -28.51 15.00 -6.25
N ILE A 168 -27.96 16.04 -6.90
CA ILE A 168 -28.09 16.22 -8.35
C ILE A 168 -27.49 15.02 -9.09
N LEU A 169 -26.32 14.56 -8.70
CA LEU A 169 -25.68 13.38 -9.31
C LEU A 169 -26.47 12.10 -9.03
N LEU A 170 -26.95 11.93 -7.81
CA LEU A 170 -27.76 10.77 -7.43
C LEU A 170 -29.05 10.70 -8.22
N GLU A 171 -29.74 11.82 -8.41
CA GLU A 171 -31.01 11.87 -9.14
C GLU A 171 -30.81 11.68 -10.65
N HIS A 172 -29.90 12.46 -11.27
CA HIS A 172 -29.81 12.56 -12.71
C HIS A 172 -28.79 11.62 -13.37
N LEU A 173 -27.75 11.19 -12.65
CA LEU A 173 -26.73 10.30 -13.21
C LEU A 173 -26.90 8.86 -12.74
N TYR A 174 -27.08 8.66 -11.45
CA TYR A 174 -27.10 7.32 -10.85
C TYR A 174 -28.54 6.76 -10.67
N HIS A 175 -29.57 7.61 -10.68
CA HIS A 175 -30.97 7.26 -10.41
C HIS A 175 -31.09 6.49 -9.07
N LYS A 176 -30.50 7.05 -8.03
CA LYS A 176 -30.45 6.51 -6.67
C LYS A 176 -31.10 7.48 -5.67
N PRO A 177 -31.49 6.99 -4.47
CA PRO A 177 -32.05 7.84 -3.43
C PRO A 177 -31.14 9.00 -3.04
N GLN A 178 -31.76 10.14 -2.72
CA GLN A 178 -31.04 11.33 -2.25
C GLN A 178 -30.48 11.14 -0.85
N LEU A 179 -29.41 11.86 -0.55
CA LEU A 179 -28.79 11.93 0.77
C LEU A 179 -29.60 12.88 1.66
N ASN A 180 -29.73 12.50 2.93
CA ASN A 180 -30.29 13.34 3.99
C ASN A 180 -29.13 13.90 4.83
N PRO A 181 -28.86 15.22 4.84
CA PRO A 181 -27.76 15.79 5.60
C PRO A 181 -27.90 15.60 7.12
N ASP A 182 -29.14 15.55 7.67
CA ASP A 182 -29.35 15.35 9.09
C ASP A 182 -29.00 13.92 9.54
N GLU A 183 -29.27 12.92 8.70
CA GLU A 183 -28.88 11.54 8.96
C GLU A 183 -27.36 11.38 8.95
N ILE A 184 -26.69 11.99 7.95
CA ILE A 184 -25.23 11.98 7.87
C ILE A 184 -24.63 12.71 9.08
N TYR A 185 -25.19 13.86 9.47
CA TYR A 185 -24.73 14.57 10.65
C TYR A 185 -24.83 13.70 11.91
N ALA A 186 -25.94 13.02 12.12
CA ALA A 186 -26.13 12.12 13.28
C ALA A 186 -25.06 11.01 13.28
N GLU A 187 -24.75 10.42 12.12
CA GLU A 187 -23.70 9.42 11.98
C GLU A 187 -22.31 10.01 12.31
N LEU A 188 -22.01 11.22 11.84
CA LEU A 188 -20.74 11.89 12.14
C LEU A 188 -20.59 12.23 13.62
N MET A 189 -21.67 12.48 14.34
CA MET A 189 -21.60 12.68 15.81
C MET A 189 -21.24 11.40 16.55
N GLU A 190 -21.61 10.23 16.03
CA GLU A 190 -21.09 8.96 16.56
C GLU A 190 -19.59 8.80 16.22
N TYR A 191 -19.16 9.15 15.01
CA TYR A 191 -17.73 9.14 14.64
C TYR A 191 -16.89 10.07 15.54
N LYS A 192 -17.40 11.27 15.85
CA LYS A 192 -16.78 12.20 16.81
C LYS A 192 -16.46 11.52 18.12
N LYS A 193 -17.45 10.86 18.74
CA LYS A 193 -17.27 10.14 20.01
C LYS A 193 -16.20 9.06 19.94
N MET A 194 -16.12 8.36 18.80
CA MET A 194 -15.15 7.28 18.59
C MET A 194 -13.71 7.78 18.51
N VAL A 195 -13.47 8.96 17.92
CA VAL A 195 -12.12 9.45 17.62
C VAL A 195 -11.62 10.55 18.54
N GLU A 196 -12.49 11.24 19.24
CA GLU A 196 -12.16 12.37 20.12
C GLU A 196 -10.92 12.13 21.00
N PRO A 197 -10.74 10.94 21.65
CA PRO A 197 -9.56 10.69 22.48
C PRO A 197 -8.23 10.63 21.72
N TYR A 198 -8.26 10.51 20.40
CA TYR A 198 -7.09 10.27 19.56
C TYR A 198 -6.69 11.47 18.71
N VAL A 199 -7.59 12.46 18.53
CA VAL A 199 -7.40 13.60 17.62
C VAL A 199 -6.41 14.60 18.20
N CYS A 200 -5.43 15.00 17.40
CA CYS A 200 -4.46 16.03 17.78
C CYS A 200 -3.79 16.66 16.55
N ASP A 201 -3.03 17.73 16.74
CA ASP A 201 -2.09 18.24 15.74
C ASP A 201 -0.90 17.29 15.61
N THR A 202 -1.00 16.35 14.66
CA THR A 202 0.06 15.36 14.40
C THR A 202 1.30 15.98 13.80
N SER A 203 1.21 17.11 13.09
CA SER A 203 2.38 17.79 12.52
C SER A 203 3.25 18.38 13.62
N ALA A 204 2.63 19.04 14.63
CA ALA A 204 3.36 19.52 15.80
C ALA A 204 3.94 18.35 16.63
N PHE A 205 3.17 17.26 16.80
CA PHE A 205 3.65 16.06 17.49
C PHE A 205 4.87 15.46 16.82
N LEU A 206 4.87 15.28 15.48
CA LEU A 206 5.97 14.70 14.72
C LEU A 206 7.17 15.65 14.66
N TRP A 207 6.94 16.97 14.56
CA TRP A 207 8.03 17.93 14.63
C TRP A 207 8.79 17.85 15.96
N ASN A 208 8.08 17.80 17.08
CA ASN A 208 8.70 17.65 18.41
C ASN A 208 9.46 16.33 18.52
N ALA A 209 8.89 15.24 18.02
CA ALA A 209 9.55 13.93 17.98
C ALA A 209 10.86 13.94 17.16
N ILE A 210 10.89 14.67 16.05
CA ILE A 210 12.12 14.88 15.24
C ILE A 210 13.17 15.62 16.07
N GLN A 211 12.78 16.70 16.76
CA GLN A 211 13.70 17.47 17.60
C GLN A 211 14.25 16.66 18.79
N GLU A 212 13.45 15.73 19.30
CA GLU A 212 13.86 14.78 20.34
C GLU A 212 14.72 13.62 19.80
N GLY A 213 14.95 13.55 18.50
CA GLY A 213 15.77 12.51 17.86
C GLY A 213 15.11 11.15 17.74
N LYS A 214 13.77 11.08 17.86
CA LYS A 214 13.02 9.81 17.80
C LYS A 214 13.11 9.11 16.44
N GLU A 215 13.04 7.79 16.49
CA GLU A 215 12.96 6.93 15.31
C GLU A 215 11.51 6.87 14.81
N ILE A 216 11.29 7.37 13.58
CA ILE A 216 9.97 7.46 12.94
C ILE A 216 9.96 6.58 11.70
N LEU A 217 8.93 5.76 11.55
CA LEU A 217 8.70 4.89 10.40
C LEU A 217 7.46 5.34 9.64
N LEU A 218 7.62 5.72 8.37
CA LEU A 218 6.50 6.02 7.47
C LEU A 218 6.11 4.75 6.74
N GLU A 219 4.84 4.39 6.82
CA GLU A 219 4.27 3.21 6.15
C GLU A 219 3.43 3.63 4.96
N GLY A 220 3.90 3.28 3.76
CA GLY A 220 3.18 3.47 2.51
C GLY A 220 2.23 2.34 2.18
N GLN A 221 1.34 2.59 1.24
CA GLN A 221 0.34 1.66 0.74
C GLN A 221 0.43 1.57 -0.77
N LEU A 222 0.17 0.37 -1.34
CA LEU A 222 0.33 0.08 -2.76
C LEU A 222 1.80 0.22 -3.23
N GLY A 223 2.04 0.47 -4.50
CA GLY A 223 3.39 0.60 -5.08
C GLY A 223 3.45 1.67 -6.15
N SER A 224 4.64 1.96 -6.65
CA SER A 224 4.92 3.07 -7.58
C SER A 224 4.06 3.06 -8.84
N LEU A 225 3.75 1.87 -9.38
CA LEU A 225 2.96 1.73 -10.59
C LEU A 225 1.46 1.98 -10.38
N LYS A 226 1.04 2.17 -9.14
CA LYS A 226 -0.33 2.59 -8.76
C LYS A 226 -0.42 4.06 -8.36
N ASP A 227 0.67 4.82 -8.49
CA ASP A 227 0.68 6.26 -8.30
C ASP A 227 -0.09 6.99 -9.42
N PRO A 228 -0.93 8.00 -9.11
CA PRO A 228 -1.73 8.69 -10.13
C PRO A 228 -0.91 9.44 -11.17
N ASP A 229 0.28 9.93 -10.80
CA ASP A 229 1.13 10.74 -11.69
C ASP A 229 2.20 9.90 -12.40
N HIS A 230 2.70 8.85 -11.75
CA HIS A 230 3.84 8.05 -12.23
C HIS A 230 3.51 6.59 -12.54
N GLY A 231 2.30 6.15 -12.26
CA GLY A 231 1.86 4.77 -12.48
C GLY A 231 1.25 4.52 -13.86
N ILE A 232 0.57 3.38 -13.95
CA ILE A 232 -0.10 2.89 -15.18
C ILE A 232 -1.48 3.53 -15.36
N TYR A 233 -1.57 4.84 -15.31
CA TYR A 233 -2.82 5.58 -15.43
C TYR A 233 -3.63 5.13 -16.68
N PRO A 234 -4.98 4.93 -16.58
CA PRO A 234 -5.85 5.27 -15.44
C PRO A 234 -6.01 4.16 -14.39
N MET A 235 -5.35 3.00 -14.54
CA MET A 235 -5.48 1.86 -13.65
C MET A 235 -4.60 2.00 -12.38
N VAL A 236 -4.76 3.11 -11.68
CA VAL A 236 -4.02 3.54 -10.50
C VAL A 236 -4.93 3.71 -9.28
N THR A 237 -4.36 3.93 -8.10
CA THR A 237 -5.11 4.46 -6.96
C THR A 237 -5.16 5.98 -7.02
N SER A 238 -6.03 6.62 -6.24
CA SER A 238 -6.16 8.07 -6.23
C SER A 238 -5.21 8.77 -5.26
N SER A 239 -4.47 8.03 -4.43
CA SER A 239 -3.46 8.58 -3.54
C SER A 239 -2.05 8.46 -4.13
N SER A 240 -1.16 9.41 -3.84
CA SER A 240 0.25 9.25 -4.20
C SER A 240 0.89 8.15 -3.34
N THR A 241 1.52 7.18 -4.02
CA THR A 241 2.13 5.99 -3.39
C THR A 241 3.63 6.15 -3.16
N LEU A 242 4.18 7.31 -3.52
CA LEU A 242 5.61 7.57 -3.48
C LEU A 242 6.08 8.04 -2.09
N ALA A 243 7.31 7.68 -1.72
CA ALA A 243 7.92 8.09 -0.47
C ALA A 243 8.00 9.62 -0.33
N GLY A 244 8.15 10.35 -1.46
CA GLY A 244 8.14 11.81 -1.47
C GLY A 244 6.84 12.43 -0.92
N TYR A 245 5.70 11.77 -1.14
CA TYR A 245 4.43 12.18 -0.54
C TYR A 245 4.40 11.95 0.99
N GLY A 246 5.28 11.10 1.52
CA GLY A 246 5.39 10.87 2.96
C GLY A 246 5.64 12.16 3.74
N ALA A 247 6.42 13.09 3.19
CA ALA A 247 6.63 14.40 3.78
C ALA A 247 5.32 15.21 3.87
N VAL A 248 4.54 15.24 2.79
CA VAL A 248 3.24 15.94 2.72
C VAL A 248 2.20 15.25 3.61
N GLY A 249 2.06 13.94 3.47
CA GLY A 249 1.00 13.16 4.12
C GLY A 249 1.21 12.93 5.61
N ALA A 250 2.44 13.02 6.11
CA ALA A 250 2.76 13.01 7.54
C ALA A 250 2.91 14.42 8.14
N GLY A 251 3.15 15.45 7.30
CA GLY A 251 3.41 16.81 7.75
C GLY A 251 4.81 16.96 8.33
N VAL A 252 5.82 16.36 7.69
CA VAL A 252 7.23 16.44 8.10
C VAL A 252 8.10 17.02 6.98
N PRO A 253 9.26 17.63 7.31
CA PRO A 253 10.17 18.13 6.29
C PRO A 253 10.70 17.01 5.38
N PRO A 254 10.75 17.18 4.04
CA PRO A 254 11.16 16.11 3.13
C PRO A 254 12.63 15.68 3.34
N TYR A 255 13.49 16.59 3.76
CA TYR A 255 14.91 16.29 4.03
C TYR A 255 15.12 15.43 5.29
N GLU A 256 14.09 15.20 6.12
CA GLU A 256 14.17 14.30 7.28
C GLU A 256 13.95 12.83 6.91
N ILE A 257 13.40 12.52 5.74
CA ILE A 257 13.28 11.14 5.24
C ILE A 257 14.66 10.70 4.74
N LYS A 258 15.43 10.03 5.62
CA LYS A 258 16.83 9.67 5.35
C LYS A 258 16.99 8.29 4.73
N LYS A 259 16.05 7.38 4.99
CA LYS A 259 16.06 6.01 4.46
C LYS A 259 14.74 5.69 3.80
N ILE A 260 14.81 5.12 2.61
CA ILE A 260 13.65 4.66 1.86
C ILE A 260 13.87 3.19 1.53
N VAL A 261 13.19 2.33 2.29
CA VAL A 261 13.15 0.89 2.08
C VAL A 261 12.05 0.59 1.09
N THR A 262 12.43 0.26 -0.13
CA THR A 262 11.49 -0.12 -1.18
C THR A 262 11.34 -1.63 -1.22
N VAL A 263 10.11 -2.09 -1.10
CA VAL A 263 9.82 -3.53 -1.10
C VAL A 263 9.57 -4.01 -2.53
N CYS A 264 10.33 -5.02 -2.94
CA CYS A 264 10.19 -5.74 -4.22
C CYS A 264 9.86 -7.20 -3.95
N LYS A 265 8.95 -7.78 -4.71
CA LYS A 265 8.69 -9.22 -4.73
C LYS A 265 9.67 -9.94 -5.64
N ALA A 266 10.06 -11.17 -5.32
CA ALA A 266 10.92 -12.00 -6.16
C ALA A 266 10.26 -12.46 -7.48
N TYR A 267 8.98 -12.20 -7.64
CA TYR A 267 8.17 -12.31 -8.87
C TYR A 267 7.17 -11.15 -8.88
N SER A 268 6.40 -10.99 -9.94
CA SER A 268 5.42 -9.91 -10.03
C SER A 268 4.00 -10.40 -9.78
N SER A 269 3.18 -9.57 -9.11
CA SER A 269 1.74 -9.78 -9.00
C SER A 269 0.99 -8.47 -9.04
N ALA A 270 -0.24 -8.51 -9.56
CA ALA A 270 -1.10 -7.33 -9.63
C ALA A 270 -2.56 -7.70 -9.36
N VAL A 271 -3.30 -6.77 -8.73
CA VAL A 271 -4.76 -6.84 -8.58
C VAL A 271 -5.39 -5.83 -9.52
N GLY A 272 -6.48 -6.24 -10.17
CA GLY A 272 -7.24 -5.38 -11.07
C GLY A 272 -6.64 -5.27 -12.49
N ALA A 273 -7.23 -4.38 -13.29
CA ALA A 273 -6.85 -4.14 -14.67
C ALA A 273 -5.56 -3.30 -14.78
N GLY A 274 -5.09 -3.16 -16.00
CA GLY A 274 -3.96 -2.33 -16.39
C GLY A 274 -2.78 -3.11 -16.94
N ALA A 275 -1.80 -2.40 -17.48
CA ALA A 275 -0.63 -2.98 -18.12
C ALA A 275 0.22 -3.79 -17.15
N PHE A 276 0.60 -4.99 -17.57
CA PHE A 276 1.45 -5.91 -16.84
C PHE A 276 2.26 -6.73 -17.83
N VAL A 277 3.37 -6.17 -18.31
CA VAL A 277 4.13 -6.70 -19.46
C VAL A 277 4.69 -8.09 -19.18
N SER A 278 5.17 -8.35 -17.98
CA SER A 278 5.73 -9.66 -17.57
C SER A 278 4.68 -10.69 -17.12
N GLU A 279 3.39 -10.45 -17.41
CA GLU A 279 2.29 -11.35 -17.00
C GLU A 279 2.40 -12.73 -17.63
N ILE A 280 2.09 -13.74 -16.84
CA ILE A 280 2.02 -15.16 -17.25
C ILE A 280 0.60 -15.70 -17.09
N PHE A 281 0.28 -16.74 -17.84
CA PHE A 281 -1.07 -17.32 -17.93
C PHE A 281 -1.04 -18.85 -17.82
N GLY A 282 -2.23 -19.44 -17.65
CA GLY A 282 -2.39 -20.89 -17.59
C GLY A 282 -1.80 -21.54 -16.35
N ASP A 283 -1.40 -22.80 -16.47
CA ASP A 283 -0.96 -23.63 -15.36
C ASP A 283 0.25 -23.05 -14.59
N GLU A 284 1.16 -22.38 -15.31
CA GLU A 284 2.32 -21.71 -14.71
C GLU A 284 1.90 -20.58 -13.77
N ALA A 285 0.94 -19.74 -14.18
CA ALA A 285 0.40 -18.68 -13.35
C ALA A 285 -0.37 -19.24 -12.16
N ASP A 286 -1.14 -20.30 -12.35
CA ASP A 286 -1.96 -20.93 -11.32
C ASP A 286 -1.08 -21.61 -10.27
N GLU A 287 -0.01 -22.27 -10.67
CA GLU A 287 0.95 -22.88 -9.74
C GLU A 287 1.71 -21.82 -8.93
N LEU A 288 2.20 -20.76 -9.56
CA LEU A 288 2.86 -19.66 -8.84
C LEU A 288 1.88 -18.97 -7.88
N ARG A 289 0.63 -18.73 -8.30
CA ARG A 289 -0.43 -18.16 -7.46
C ARG A 289 -0.71 -19.02 -6.25
N ARG A 290 -0.83 -20.33 -6.43
CA ARG A 290 -1.10 -21.29 -5.36
C ARG A 290 0.02 -21.34 -4.33
N ARG A 291 1.27 -21.22 -4.76
CA ARG A 291 2.47 -21.27 -3.90
C ARG A 291 2.77 -19.92 -3.26
N GLY A 292 2.30 -18.82 -3.86
CA GLY A 292 2.65 -17.48 -3.44
C GLY A 292 2.11 -17.12 -2.06
N GLY A 293 2.92 -16.40 -1.29
CA GLY A 293 2.55 -15.87 0.01
C GLY A 293 2.11 -16.92 1.04
N ASP A 294 1.47 -16.46 2.10
CA ASP A 294 0.84 -17.32 3.11
C ASP A 294 -0.64 -17.54 2.76
N GLY A 295 -0.91 -18.61 2.03
CA GLY A 295 -2.28 -18.98 1.59
C GLY A 295 -2.60 -18.63 0.14
N GLY A 296 -1.60 -18.36 -0.71
CA GLY A 296 -1.73 -18.05 -2.13
C GLY A 296 -1.84 -16.56 -2.44
N GLU A 297 -1.68 -16.24 -3.71
CA GLU A 297 -1.74 -14.86 -4.21
C GLU A 297 -3.20 -14.43 -4.47
N PHE A 298 -3.88 -14.05 -3.41
CA PHE A 298 -5.24 -13.50 -3.42
C PHE A 298 -5.28 -12.13 -2.75
N GLY A 299 -6.18 -11.27 -3.20
CA GLY A 299 -6.33 -9.93 -2.63
C GLY A 299 -6.80 -9.99 -1.18
N ALA A 300 -6.08 -9.35 -0.25
CA ALA A 300 -6.38 -9.37 1.18
C ALA A 300 -7.78 -8.82 1.50
N THR A 301 -8.24 -7.82 0.76
CA THR A 301 -9.55 -7.18 0.94
C THR A 301 -10.66 -7.87 0.14
N THR A 302 -10.37 -8.25 -1.11
CA THR A 302 -11.40 -8.70 -2.07
C THR A 302 -11.45 -10.20 -2.28
N GLY A 303 -10.42 -10.94 -1.84
CA GLY A 303 -10.27 -12.37 -2.13
C GLY A 303 -10.03 -12.70 -3.62
N ARG A 304 -9.92 -11.68 -4.49
CA ARG A 304 -9.72 -11.91 -5.94
C ARG A 304 -8.36 -12.54 -6.21
N PRO A 305 -8.26 -13.51 -7.14
CA PRO A 305 -6.96 -14.04 -7.56
C PRO A 305 -6.11 -12.94 -8.18
N ARG A 306 -4.86 -12.83 -7.76
CA ARG A 306 -3.90 -11.89 -8.36
C ARG A 306 -3.44 -12.40 -9.72
N ARG A 307 -3.24 -11.47 -10.63
CA ARG A 307 -2.51 -11.71 -11.88
C ARG A 307 -1.05 -11.96 -11.51
N MET A 308 -0.43 -12.91 -12.16
CA MET A 308 0.93 -13.37 -11.87
C MET A 308 1.88 -13.03 -13.00
N GLY A 309 3.12 -12.76 -12.69
CA GLY A 309 4.15 -12.48 -13.68
C GLY A 309 5.55 -12.78 -13.15
N TRP A 310 6.51 -12.93 -14.06
CA TRP A 310 7.91 -13.03 -13.69
C TRP A 310 8.43 -11.71 -13.12
N PHE A 311 9.57 -11.76 -12.44
CA PHE A 311 10.19 -10.52 -11.95
C PHE A 311 10.47 -9.59 -13.13
N ASP A 312 10.05 -8.33 -13.00
CA ASP A 312 10.15 -7.31 -14.02
C ASP A 312 11.21 -6.27 -13.64
N CYS A 313 12.39 -6.40 -14.23
CA CYS A 313 13.51 -5.49 -13.96
C CYS A 313 13.23 -4.06 -14.43
N VAL A 314 12.50 -3.89 -15.53
CA VAL A 314 12.18 -2.55 -16.08
C VAL A 314 11.23 -1.82 -15.14
N ALA A 315 10.14 -2.48 -14.76
CA ALA A 315 9.15 -1.93 -13.83
C ALA A 315 9.75 -1.68 -12.45
N SER A 316 10.55 -2.62 -11.92
CA SER A 316 11.14 -2.52 -10.58
C SER A 316 12.22 -1.44 -10.50
N ARG A 317 13.08 -1.32 -11.53
CA ARG A 317 14.08 -0.24 -11.64
C ARG A 317 13.39 1.11 -11.65
N TYR A 318 12.36 1.27 -12.46
CA TYR A 318 11.56 2.49 -12.52
C TYR A 318 10.91 2.80 -11.17
N GLY A 319 10.24 1.82 -10.57
CA GLY A 319 9.59 2.00 -9.28
C GLY A 319 10.56 2.39 -8.16
N CYS A 320 11.70 1.73 -8.06
CA CYS A 320 12.75 2.08 -7.11
C CYS A 320 13.30 3.51 -7.33
N ARG A 321 13.49 3.90 -8.59
CA ARG A 321 13.91 5.27 -8.95
C ARG A 321 12.87 6.31 -8.50
N MET A 322 11.59 6.07 -8.78
CA MET A 322 10.51 6.99 -8.38
C MET A 322 10.37 7.11 -6.86
N GLN A 323 10.63 6.04 -6.13
CA GLN A 323 10.63 6.05 -4.67
C GLN A 323 11.84 6.79 -4.06
N GLY A 324 12.92 6.95 -4.80
CA GLY A 324 14.18 7.45 -4.23
C GLY A 324 14.84 6.43 -3.30
N THR A 325 14.81 5.16 -3.69
CA THR A 325 15.25 3.99 -2.92
C THR A 325 16.67 4.11 -2.41
N THR A 326 16.85 3.87 -1.11
CA THR A 326 18.17 3.70 -0.49
C THR A 326 18.49 2.22 -0.26
N ASP A 327 17.47 1.42 0.04
CA ASP A 327 17.57 0.01 0.37
C ASP A 327 16.38 -0.75 -0.24
N VAL A 328 16.63 -1.96 -0.74
CA VAL A 328 15.56 -2.86 -1.22
C VAL A 328 15.36 -3.99 -0.23
N ALA A 329 14.08 -4.21 0.14
CA ALA A 329 13.65 -5.42 0.81
C ALA A 329 13.04 -6.37 -0.23
N PHE A 330 13.70 -7.50 -0.46
CA PHE A 330 13.35 -8.49 -1.48
C PHE A 330 12.55 -9.62 -0.84
N THR A 331 11.28 -9.73 -1.18
CA THR A 331 10.31 -10.58 -0.47
C THR A 331 9.90 -11.82 -1.25
N VAL A 332 9.35 -12.80 -0.53
CA VAL A 332 8.78 -14.07 -1.04
C VAL A 332 9.72 -14.89 -1.93
N LEU A 333 11.00 -14.81 -1.65
CA LEU A 333 12.03 -15.54 -2.42
C LEU A 333 11.89 -17.06 -2.27
N ASP A 334 11.43 -17.54 -1.11
CA ASP A 334 11.16 -18.95 -0.79
C ASP A 334 10.13 -19.59 -1.76
N VAL A 335 9.22 -18.79 -2.32
CA VAL A 335 8.19 -19.26 -3.24
C VAL A 335 8.79 -19.83 -4.54
N LEU A 336 9.91 -19.31 -5.00
CA LEU A 336 10.55 -19.74 -6.25
C LEU A 336 11.36 -21.05 -6.12
N GLY A 337 11.49 -21.59 -4.90
CA GLY A 337 12.29 -22.79 -4.62
C GLY A 337 11.83 -24.09 -5.30
N TYR A 338 10.68 -24.10 -5.97
CA TYR A 338 10.20 -25.25 -6.74
C TYR A 338 10.67 -25.28 -8.20
N LEU A 339 11.22 -24.18 -8.70
CA LEU A 339 11.58 -24.01 -10.10
C LEU A 339 12.97 -24.56 -10.41
N ASP A 340 13.11 -25.18 -11.58
CA ASP A 340 14.39 -25.56 -12.16
C ASP A 340 15.04 -24.37 -12.87
N GLU A 341 14.21 -23.55 -13.51
CA GLU A 341 14.58 -22.35 -14.25
C GLU A 341 13.65 -21.21 -13.90
N ILE A 342 14.18 -20.00 -13.78
CA ILE A 342 13.42 -18.78 -13.38
C ILE A 342 13.58 -17.74 -14.48
N PRO A 343 12.53 -17.49 -15.28
CA PRO A 343 12.52 -16.37 -16.22
C PRO A 343 12.47 -15.03 -15.49
N VAL A 344 13.18 -14.04 -16.05
CA VAL A 344 13.22 -12.65 -15.56
C VAL A 344 13.04 -11.72 -16.75
N CYS A 345 12.11 -10.78 -16.65
CA CYS A 345 11.91 -9.76 -17.68
C CYS A 345 12.99 -8.67 -17.54
N THR A 346 13.91 -8.59 -18.51
CA THR A 346 15.06 -7.67 -18.48
C THR A 346 14.85 -6.42 -19.33
N ALA A 347 13.97 -6.50 -20.33
CA ALA A 347 13.64 -5.41 -21.24
C ALA A 347 12.21 -5.60 -21.78
N TYR A 348 11.70 -4.61 -22.48
CA TYR A 348 10.48 -4.70 -23.27
C TYR A 348 10.76 -4.56 -24.74
N GLU A 349 10.07 -5.34 -25.59
CA GLU A 349 10.04 -5.16 -27.02
C GLU A 349 8.80 -4.36 -27.42
N VAL A 350 9.01 -3.27 -28.14
CA VAL A 350 7.94 -2.41 -28.69
C VAL A 350 8.26 -2.10 -30.14
N ASP A 351 7.36 -2.47 -31.06
CA ASP A 351 7.51 -2.26 -32.51
C ASP A 351 8.88 -2.78 -33.06
N GLY A 352 9.33 -3.95 -32.54
CA GLY A 352 10.59 -4.59 -32.95
C GLY A 352 11.84 -3.93 -32.36
N LYS A 353 11.70 -3.04 -31.39
CA LYS A 353 12.83 -2.41 -30.69
C LYS A 353 12.80 -2.77 -29.21
N GLU A 354 13.95 -3.11 -28.68
CA GLU A 354 14.13 -3.34 -27.25
C GLU A 354 14.28 -2.01 -26.51
N ILE A 355 13.53 -1.86 -25.39
CA ILE A 355 13.58 -0.70 -24.50
C ILE A 355 13.83 -1.15 -23.06
N HIS A 356 14.63 -0.38 -22.32
CA HIS A 356 15.00 -0.66 -20.94
C HIS A 356 14.40 0.34 -19.92
N ASP A 357 13.88 1.46 -20.40
CA ASP A 357 13.16 2.43 -19.57
C ASP A 357 11.67 2.13 -19.59
N PHE A 358 11.01 2.32 -18.42
CA PHE A 358 9.58 2.11 -18.26
C PHE A 358 8.80 3.20 -19.00
N PRO A 359 8.01 2.85 -20.03
CA PRO A 359 7.32 3.84 -20.86
C PRO A 359 5.93 4.21 -20.28
N ASN A 360 5.23 5.14 -20.93
CA ASN A 360 3.85 5.45 -20.61
C ASN A 360 2.89 4.29 -20.94
N THR A 361 1.67 4.35 -20.43
CA THR A 361 0.67 3.27 -20.52
C THR A 361 0.35 2.87 -21.97
N SER A 362 0.23 3.84 -22.88
CA SER A 362 -0.09 3.55 -24.30
C SER A 362 0.99 2.71 -25.00
N ILE A 363 2.23 2.86 -24.57
CA ILE A 363 3.34 2.04 -25.05
C ILE A 363 3.37 0.68 -24.34
N LEU A 364 3.13 0.67 -23.00
CA LEU A 364 3.05 -0.58 -22.21
C LEU A 364 2.01 -1.56 -22.74
N GLU A 365 0.87 -1.08 -23.25
CA GLU A 365 -0.19 -1.92 -23.81
C GLU A 365 0.24 -2.69 -25.08
N LYS A 366 1.31 -2.25 -25.75
CA LYS A 366 1.88 -2.89 -26.94
C LYS A 366 3.16 -3.67 -26.64
N ALA A 367 3.70 -3.50 -25.43
CA ALA A 367 4.99 -4.06 -25.06
C ALA A 367 4.89 -5.57 -24.83
N LYS A 368 5.96 -6.26 -25.21
CA LYS A 368 6.17 -7.68 -24.91
C LYS A 368 7.39 -7.84 -24.02
N PRO A 369 7.40 -8.83 -23.10
CA PRO A 369 8.55 -9.05 -22.23
C PRO A 369 9.70 -9.68 -23.01
N VAL A 370 10.92 -9.16 -22.79
CA VAL A 370 12.16 -9.84 -23.18
C VAL A 370 12.66 -10.59 -21.95
N LEU A 371 12.62 -11.92 -22.03
CA LEU A 371 12.91 -12.79 -20.88
C LEU A 371 14.34 -13.34 -20.97
N LYS A 372 15.01 -13.35 -19.82
CA LYS A 372 16.25 -14.08 -19.58
C LYS A 372 16.00 -15.15 -18.53
N THR A 373 16.38 -16.37 -18.81
CA THR A 373 16.21 -17.51 -17.89
C THR A 373 17.46 -17.68 -17.03
N LEU A 374 17.27 -17.80 -15.73
CA LEU A 374 18.30 -18.08 -14.74
C LEU A 374 18.09 -19.47 -14.12
N PRO A 375 19.15 -20.19 -13.71
CA PRO A 375 19.00 -21.44 -12.98
C PRO A 375 18.26 -21.24 -11.65
N GLY A 376 17.28 -22.11 -11.39
CA GLY A 376 16.62 -22.19 -10.09
C GLY A 376 17.47 -22.93 -9.06
N TRP A 377 17.05 -22.91 -7.81
CA TRP A 377 17.77 -23.57 -6.72
C TRP A 377 17.11 -24.85 -6.22
N LYS A 378 15.91 -25.16 -6.61
CA LYS A 378 15.18 -26.41 -6.38
C LYS A 378 15.23 -26.95 -4.95
N CYS A 379 15.16 -26.08 -3.97
CA CYS A 379 15.09 -26.47 -2.56
C CYS A 379 14.38 -25.43 -1.71
N ASP A 380 13.97 -25.83 -0.51
CA ASP A 380 13.42 -24.93 0.51
C ASP A 380 14.54 -24.09 1.14
N ILE A 381 14.37 -22.79 1.20
CA ILE A 381 15.30 -21.83 1.79
C ILE A 381 14.77 -21.21 3.09
N ARG A 382 13.59 -21.65 3.56
CA ARG A 382 13.01 -21.19 4.82
C ARG A 382 13.92 -21.59 5.99
N GLY A 383 13.99 -20.70 6.98
CA GLY A 383 14.84 -20.94 8.15
C GLY A 383 16.32 -20.64 7.98
N ILE A 384 16.81 -20.40 6.75
CA ILE A 384 18.19 -19.91 6.53
C ILE A 384 18.28 -18.48 7.07
N LYS A 385 19.33 -18.20 7.84
CA LYS A 385 19.51 -16.91 8.52
C LYS A 385 20.70 -16.09 8.02
N LYS A 386 21.60 -16.70 7.25
CA LYS A 386 22.79 -16.04 6.70
C LYS A 386 22.75 -16.07 5.18
N TYR A 387 23.19 -14.99 4.55
CA TYR A 387 23.24 -14.87 3.09
C TYR A 387 24.13 -15.94 2.44
N GLU A 388 25.25 -16.22 3.07
CA GLU A 388 26.26 -17.18 2.60
C GLU A 388 25.74 -18.63 2.59
N ASP A 389 24.75 -18.94 3.44
CA ASP A 389 24.15 -20.27 3.55
C ASP A 389 23.05 -20.50 2.48
N LEU A 390 22.63 -19.46 1.74
CA LEU A 390 21.71 -19.60 0.62
C LEU A 390 22.36 -20.41 -0.50
N PRO A 391 21.58 -21.23 -1.24
CA PRO A 391 22.08 -21.91 -2.44
C PRO A 391 22.72 -20.92 -3.43
N GLU A 392 23.77 -21.38 -4.12
CA GLU A 392 24.52 -20.53 -5.07
C GLU A 392 23.60 -19.90 -6.13
N ASN A 393 22.71 -20.69 -6.74
CA ASN A 393 21.76 -20.16 -7.74
C ASN A 393 20.81 -19.13 -7.13
N CYS A 394 20.43 -19.28 -5.87
CA CYS A 394 19.61 -18.30 -5.18
C CYS A 394 20.36 -16.97 -4.97
N ARG A 395 21.61 -17.02 -4.55
CA ARG A 395 22.47 -15.82 -4.46
C ARG A 395 22.68 -15.18 -5.82
N ASN A 396 22.98 -15.97 -6.86
CA ASN A 396 23.13 -15.48 -8.22
C ASN A 396 21.87 -14.78 -8.74
N TYR A 397 20.67 -15.29 -8.41
CA TYR A 397 19.40 -14.64 -8.73
C TYR A 397 19.27 -13.28 -8.04
N ILE A 398 19.56 -13.20 -6.75
CA ILE A 398 19.52 -11.94 -5.98
C ILE A 398 20.50 -10.92 -6.56
N GLU A 399 21.73 -11.32 -6.83
CA GLU A 399 22.79 -10.47 -7.36
C GLU A 399 22.48 -10.00 -8.78
N PHE A 400 21.89 -10.88 -9.61
CA PHE A 400 21.42 -10.52 -10.93
C PHE A 400 20.32 -9.45 -10.86
N VAL A 401 19.29 -9.65 -10.03
CA VAL A 401 18.20 -8.69 -9.84
C VAL A 401 18.73 -7.37 -9.31
N GLU A 402 19.60 -7.41 -8.30
CA GLU A 402 20.23 -6.20 -7.73
C GLU A 402 20.97 -5.38 -8.78
N LYS A 403 21.74 -6.05 -9.64
CA LYS A 403 22.47 -5.41 -10.73
C LYS A 403 21.52 -4.79 -11.76
N GLU A 404 20.47 -5.53 -12.14
CA GLU A 404 19.51 -5.07 -13.14
C GLU A 404 18.67 -3.88 -12.67
N ILE A 405 18.23 -3.88 -11.43
CA ILE A 405 17.45 -2.75 -10.89
C ILE A 405 18.33 -1.56 -10.51
N GLY A 406 19.62 -1.79 -10.19
CA GLY A 406 20.60 -0.75 -9.84
C GLY A 406 20.47 -0.21 -8.41
N PHE A 407 19.80 -0.95 -7.51
CA PHE A 407 19.62 -0.56 -6.11
C PHE A 407 19.99 -1.71 -5.16
N PRO A 408 20.59 -1.41 -3.98
CA PRO A 408 21.10 -2.45 -3.09
C PRO A 408 19.98 -3.28 -2.45
N ILE A 409 20.03 -4.59 -2.56
CA ILE A 409 19.17 -5.52 -1.84
C ILE A 409 19.82 -5.82 -0.49
N THR A 410 19.34 -5.18 0.57
CA THR A 410 19.92 -5.28 1.92
C THR A 410 19.11 -6.19 2.85
N MET A 411 17.87 -6.49 2.50
CA MET A 411 16.96 -7.35 3.25
C MET A 411 16.34 -8.39 2.33
N ILE A 412 16.37 -9.66 2.72
CA ILE A 412 15.83 -10.78 1.95
C ILE A 412 14.85 -11.54 2.83
N SER A 413 13.58 -11.58 2.43
CA SER A 413 12.56 -12.36 3.11
C SER A 413 12.43 -13.73 2.46
N ASN A 414 12.66 -14.77 3.26
CA ASN A 414 12.67 -16.17 2.85
C ASN A 414 11.59 -17.03 3.55
N GLY A 415 10.53 -16.40 4.01
CA GLY A 415 9.37 -17.05 4.64
C GLY A 415 8.32 -16.03 5.12
N PRO A 416 7.16 -16.48 5.63
CA PRO A 416 6.06 -15.58 6.00
C PRO A 416 6.22 -14.91 7.37
N GLY A 417 6.99 -15.50 8.29
CA GLY A 417 7.13 -15.01 9.65
C GLY A 417 7.95 -13.72 9.75
N ARG A 418 7.72 -12.98 10.84
CA ARG A 418 8.46 -11.74 11.17
C ARG A 418 9.98 -11.94 11.12
N ASP A 419 10.48 -13.07 11.64
CA ASP A 419 11.90 -13.37 11.79
C ASP A 419 12.51 -14.07 10.56
N ASP A 420 11.72 -14.28 9.49
CA ASP A 420 12.18 -14.88 8.24
C ASP A 420 12.80 -13.82 7.32
N ILE A 421 13.86 -13.21 7.84
CA ILE A 421 14.63 -12.14 7.17
C ILE A 421 16.13 -12.45 7.28
N ILE A 422 16.81 -12.29 6.17
CA ILE A 422 18.27 -12.29 6.08
C ILE A 422 18.71 -10.86 5.81
N TYR A 423 19.57 -10.31 6.66
CA TYR A 423 20.23 -9.03 6.44
C TYR A 423 21.52 -9.24 5.65
N ARG A 424 21.72 -8.44 4.63
CA ARG A 424 22.92 -8.44 3.80
C ARG A 424 23.67 -7.13 4.02
N ASN A 425 24.76 -7.22 4.78
CA ASN A 425 25.66 -6.08 4.95
C ASN A 425 26.47 -5.89 3.67
N LYS A 426 26.52 -4.68 3.18
CA LYS A 426 27.45 -4.25 2.13
C LYS A 426 28.58 -3.41 2.70
#